data_4afef619d7d502e53884e7e531ef117e
#
_entry.id   4afef619d7d502e53884e7e531ef117e
#
_cell.length_a   1.000
_cell.length_b   1.000
_cell.length_c   1.000
_cell.angle_alpha   90.00
_cell.angle_beta   90.00
_cell.angle_gamma   90.00
#
_symmetry.space_group_name_H-M   'P 1'
#
loop_
_entity.id
_entity.type
_entity.pdbx_description
1 polymer ?
#
loop_
_entity_poly.entity_id
_entity_poly.type
_entity_poly.pdbx_seq_one_letter_code
_entity_poly.pdbx_strand_id
1 'polypeptide(L)'
;GAYKQSMSLIDSALSSEMGNAFIDYLLLLRALCFGKTDGIYKYQFELNNFIEDQPTSELIEYAKELITVSEAFQINLFSASKAKYITNTDREHYFLYLYPSDIDLKTSVSSLIDDYLSIQNSNLITGNMVFDKTYSIAMVTPFSNLEAAQKFRSEIEVNLLTSAEKEKWINLIMTKENFDIFYKTKDLDSYLTFFDKYY
;
A
#
# COMPACT_ATOMS: atom_id res chain seq x y z
N GLY A 1 -9.54 -3.13 12.64
CA GLY A 1 -10.77 -3.08 13.40
C GLY A 1 -11.80 -4.06 12.86
N ALA A 2 -12.89 -4.28 13.61
CA ALA A 2 -13.93 -5.25 13.26
C ALA A 2 -14.97 -4.68 12.23
N TYR A 3 -14.51 -3.97 11.20
CA TYR A 3 -15.39 -3.26 10.25
C TYR A 3 -16.37 -4.18 9.53
N LYS A 4 -15.96 -5.38 9.12
CA LYS A 4 -16.86 -6.37 8.49
C LYS A 4 -17.96 -6.85 9.44
N GLN A 5 -17.63 -7.03 10.70
CA GLN A 5 -18.62 -7.40 11.73
C GLN A 5 -19.59 -6.24 11.99
N SER A 6 -19.06 -5.01 12.05
CA SER A 6 -19.89 -3.80 12.18
C SER A 6 -20.86 -3.66 11.00
N MET A 7 -20.41 -3.92 9.76
CA MET A 7 -21.30 -3.90 8.59
C MET A 7 -22.44 -4.92 8.71
N SER A 8 -22.14 -6.15 9.12
CA SER A 8 -23.17 -7.18 9.32
C SER A 8 -24.22 -6.77 10.38
N LEU A 9 -23.79 -6.14 11.46
CA LEU A 9 -24.68 -5.62 12.49
C LEU A 9 -25.53 -4.45 11.97
N ILE A 10 -24.93 -3.54 11.18
CA ILE A 10 -25.65 -2.43 10.55
C ILE A 10 -26.70 -2.95 9.58
N ASP A 11 -26.34 -3.90 8.70
CA ASP A 11 -27.29 -4.50 7.76
C ASP A 11 -28.44 -5.21 8.46
N SER A 12 -28.17 -5.88 9.57
CA SER A 12 -29.20 -6.50 10.42
C SER A 12 -30.11 -5.45 11.05
N ALA A 13 -29.55 -4.35 11.54
CA ALA A 13 -30.31 -3.25 12.12
C ALA A 13 -31.19 -2.54 11.09
N LEU A 14 -30.66 -2.27 9.89
CA LEU A 14 -31.41 -1.67 8.77
C LEU A 14 -32.59 -2.56 8.31
N SER A 15 -32.48 -3.87 8.48
CA SER A 15 -33.54 -4.81 8.13
C SER A 15 -34.63 -4.94 9.23
N SER A 16 -34.44 -4.31 10.37
CA SER A 16 -35.38 -4.35 11.49
C SER A 16 -36.23 -3.05 11.57
N GLU A 17 -37.40 -3.13 12.19
CA GLU A 17 -38.25 -1.95 12.43
C GLU A 17 -37.53 -0.88 13.29
N MET A 18 -36.65 -1.31 14.21
CA MET A 18 -35.85 -0.40 15.02
C MET A 18 -34.78 0.34 14.21
N GLY A 19 -34.34 -0.21 13.10
CA GLY A 19 -33.41 0.43 12.19
C GLY A 19 -33.98 1.69 11.56
N ASN A 20 -35.30 1.77 11.36
CA ASN A 20 -35.96 2.93 10.76
C ASN A 20 -35.81 4.22 11.57
N ALA A 21 -35.68 4.13 12.89
CA ALA A 21 -35.50 5.30 13.75
C ALA A 21 -34.09 5.94 13.65
N PHE A 22 -33.10 5.17 13.18
CA PHE A 22 -31.70 5.58 13.11
C PHE A 22 -31.09 5.35 11.73
N ILE A 23 -31.92 5.26 10.70
CA ILE A 23 -31.50 4.90 9.34
C ILE A 23 -30.36 5.77 8.83
N ASP A 24 -30.43 7.07 9.06
CA ASP A 24 -29.42 8.05 8.62
C ASP A 24 -28.04 7.74 9.21
N TYR A 25 -28.01 7.50 10.52
CA TYR A 25 -26.78 7.18 11.24
C TYR A 25 -26.21 5.83 10.80
N LEU A 26 -27.08 4.84 10.59
CA LEU A 26 -26.67 3.50 10.17
C LEU A 26 -26.11 3.51 8.75
N LEU A 27 -26.76 4.21 7.81
CA LEU A 27 -26.28 4.34 6.44
C LEU A 27 -24.95 5.09 6.36
N LEU A 28 -24.82 6.18 7.11
CA LEU A 28 -23.54 6.91 7.17
C LEU A 28 -22.43 6.06 7.80
N LEU A 29 -22.71 5.35 8.88
CA LEU A 29 -21.74 4.44 9.51
C LEU A 29 -21.34 3.31 8.57
N ARG A 30 -22.27 2.78 7.77
CA ARG A 30 -22.01 1.80 6.74
C ARG A 30 -21.04 2.32 5.68
N ALA A 31 -21.26 3.55 5.20
CA ALA A 31 -20.34 4.22 4.27
C ALA A 31 -18.91 4.33 4.86
N LEU A 32 -18.79 4.72 6.13
CA LEU A 32 -17.49 4.77 6.84
C LEU A 32 -16.80 3.40 6.91
N CYS A 33 -17.58 2.32 7.14
CA CYS A 33 -17.06 0.96 7.14
C CYS A 33 -16.53 0.56 5.75
N PHE A 34 -17.26 0.88 4.68
CA PHE A 34 -16.81 0.62 3.31
C PHE A 34 -15.49 1.33 2.99
N GLY A 35 -15.29 2.54 3.48
CA GLY A 35 -14.02 3.26 3.33
C GLY A 35 -12.82 2.52 3.93
N LYS A 36 -13.06 1.66 4.93
CA LYS A 36 -12.00 0.85 5.58
C LYS A 36 -11.85 -0.56 5.00
N THR A 37 -12.85 -1.08 4.31
CA THR A 37 -12.85 -2.45 3.79
C THR A 37 -12.69 -2.52 2.28
N ASP A 38 -13.29 -1.57 1.54
CA ASP A 38 -13.44 -1.61 0.09
C ASP A 38 -12.79 -0.41 -0.63
N GLY A 39 -12.29 0.54 0.14
CA GLY A 39 -11.51 1.67 -0.37
C GLY A 39 -12.34 2.91 -0.69
N ILE A 40 -11.63 3.96 -1.16
CA ILE A 40 -12.15 5.32 -1.24
C ILE A 40 -13.28 5.49 -2.26
N TYR A 41 -13.26 4.78 -3.39
CA TYR A 41 -14.31 4.86 -4.41
C TYR A 41 -15.64 4.30 -3.90
N LYS A 42 -15.61 3.17 -3.18
CA LYS A 42 -16.81 2.61 -2.57
C LYS A 42 -17.34 3.49 -1.45
N TYR A 43 -16.44 4.09 -0.69
CA TYR A 43 -16.77 5.08 0.32
C TYR A 43 -17.54 6.28 -0.25
N GLN A 44 -17.01 6.89 -1.30
CA GLN A 44 -17.66 8.04 -1.96
C GLN A 44 -19.00 7.64 -2.58
N PHE A 45 -19.07 6.47 -3.20
CA PHE A 45 -20.32 5.94 -3.75
C PHE A 45 -21.40 5.81 -2.68
N GLU A 46 -21.09 5.22 -1.54
CA GLU A 46 -22.05 5.04 -0.45
C GLU A 46 -22.45 6.37 0.23
N LEU A 47 -21.53 7.34 0.30
CA LEU A 47 -21.87 8.69 0.79
C LEU A 47 -22.82 9.42 -0.18
N ASN A 48 -22.62 9.28 -1.49
CA ASN A 48 -23.54 9.87 -2.47
C ASN A 48 -24.92 9.20 -2.41
N ASN A 49 -24.99 7.87 -2.33
CA ASN A 49 -26.25 7.17 -2.12
C ASN A 49 -26.96 7.64 -0.86
N PHE A 50 -26.22 7.83 0.25
CA PHE A 50 -26.79 8.38 1.49
C PHE A 50 -27.43 9.74 1.28
N ILE A 51 -26.78 10.65 0.56
CA ILE A 51 -27.32 12.00 0.28
C ILE A 51 -28.57 11.92 -0.60
N GLU A 52 -28.60 11.01 -1.57
CA GLU A 52 -29.76 10.82 -2.46
C GLU A 52 -30.94 10.16 -1.73
N ASP A 53 -30.67 9.14 -0.91
CA ASP A 53 -31.71 8.36 -0.23
C ASP A 53 -32.29 9.08 0.99
N GLN A 54 -31.53 9.98 1.62
CA GLN A 54 -31.91 10.69 2.86
C GLN A 54 -31.85 12.22 2.70
N PRO A 55 -32.57 12.81 1.73
CA PRO A 55 -32.46 14.25 1.38
C PRO A 55 -32.85 15.22 2.50
N THR A 56 -33.50 14.77 3.55
CA THR A 56 -33.91 15.56 4.69
C THR A 56 -33.09 15.33 5.96
N SER A 57 -32.06 14.48 5.87
CA SER A 57 -31.21 14.15 7.01
C SER A 57 -30.36 15.34 7.47
N GLU A 58 -30.26 15.52 8.78
CA GLU A 58 -29.37 16.52 9.38
C GLU A 58 -27.88 16.20 9.10
N LEU A 59 -27.55 14.98 8.67
CA LEU A 59 -26.19 14.53 8.41
C LEU A 59 -25.72 14.81 6.97
N ILE A 60 -26.56 15.41 6.10
CA ILE A 60 -26.20 15.67 4.70
C ILE A 60 -24.95 16.53 4.56
N GLU A 61 -24.90 17.65 5.30
CA GLU A 61 -23.74 18.55 5.21
C GLU A 61 -22.45 17.86 5.67
N TYR A 62 -22.54 17.03 6.69
CA TYR A 62 -21.42 16.22 7.13
C TYR A 62 -20.99 15.19 6.08
N ALA A 63 -21.95 14.52 5.42
CA ALA A 63 -21.63 13.59 4.33
C ALA A 63 -20.97 14.29 3.13
N LYS A 64 -21.41 15.48 2.76
CA LYS A 64 -20.77 16.32 1.71
C LYS A 64 -19.34 16.72 2.09
N GLU A 65 -19.12 17.08 3.34
CA GLU A 65 -17.80 17.41 3.86
C GLU A 65 -16.85 16.19 3.77
N LEU A 66 -17.33 15.01 4.14
CA LEU A 66 -16.58 13.75 4.00
C LEU A 66 -16.24 13.45 2.54
N ILE A 67 -17.14 13.67 1.60
CA ILE A 67 -16.86 13.54 0.15
C ILE A 67 -15.75 14.50 -0.25
N THR A 68 -15.89 15.79 0.07
CA THR A 68 -14.90 16.84 -0.25
C THR A 68 -13.51 16.49 0.28
N VAL A 69 -13.42 16.04 1.54
CA VAL A 69 -12.14 15.62 2.15
C VAL A 69 -11.57 14.40 1.43
N SER A 70 -12.42 13.44 1.05
CA SER A 70 -11.98 12.23 0.34
C SER A 70 -11.50 12.53 -1.09
N GLU A 71 -12.13 13.48 -1.78
CA GLU A 71 -11.70 13.97 -3.11
C GLU A 71 -10.34 14.69 -3.01
N ALA A 72 -10.20 15.58 -2.02
CA ALA A 72 -8.92 16.25 -1.76
C ALA A 72 -7.80 15.24 -1.44
N PHE A 73 -8.12 14.18 -0.70
CA PHE A 73 -7.18 13.08 -0.46
C PHE A 73 -6.78 12.34 -1.74
N GLN A 74 -7.74 12.05 -2.63
CA GLN A 74 -7.45 11.44 -3.94
C GLN A 74 -6.59 12.35 -4.82
N ILE A 75 -6.90 13.66 -4.88
CA ILE A 75 -6.10 14.64 -5.63
C ILE A 75 -4.67 14.69 -5.08
N ASN A 76 -4.50 14.65 -3.77
CA ASN A 76 -3.19 14.63 -3.14
C ASN A 76 -2.43 13.34 -3.43
N LEU A 77 -3.10 12.18 -3.40
CA LEU A 77 -2.51 10.90 -3.80
C LEU A 77 -2.10 10.92 -5.27
N PHE A 78 -2.98 11.40 -6.16
CA PHE A 78 -2.71 11.50 -7.60
C PHE A 78 -1.59 12.51 -7.90
N SER A 79 -1.53 13.61 -7.17
CA SER A 79 -0.45 14.60 -7.29
C SER A 79 0.88 14.05 -6.76
N ALA A 80 0.83 13.23 -5.70
CA ALA A 80 2.00 12.54 -5.18
C ALA A 80 2.47 11.42 -6.14
N SER A 81 1.55 10.72 -6.81
CA SER A 81 1.89 9.72 -7.84
C SER A 81 2.46 10.36 -9.11
N LYS A 82 2.14 11.64 -9.37
CA LYS A 82 2.81 12.47 -10.38
C LYS A 82 4.11 13.10 -9.90
N ALA A 83 4.46 12.98 -8.62
CA ALA A 83 5.76 13.38 -8.13
C ALA A 83 6.80 12.56 -8.91
N LYS A 84 7.58 13.28 -9.74
CA LYS A 84 8.55 12.64 -10.62
C LYS A 84 9.57 11.92 -9.78
N TYR A 85 9.68 10.61 -9.97
CA TYR A 85 10.82 9.86 -9.50
C TYR A 85 12.09 10.48 -10.08
N ILE A 86 13.13 10.55 -9.28
CA ILE A 86 14.42 11.16 -9.68
C ILE A 86 15.43 10.09 -10.03
N THR A 87 16.21 10.32 -11.08
CA THR A 87 17.39 9.53 -11.40
C THR A 87 18.60 10.18 -10.75
N ASN A 88 19.19 9.51 -9.77
CA ASN A 88 20.45 9.94 -9.18
C ASN A 88 21.27 8.71 -8.79
N THR A 89 22.30 8.42 -9.54
CA THR A 89 23.14 7.23 -9.41
C THR A 89 24.10 7.27 -8.22
N ASP A 90 24.41 8.49 -7.74
CA ASP A 90 25.46 8.72 -6.74
C ASP A 90 24.91 8.88 -5.31
N ARG A 91 23.59 8.72 -5.14
CA ARG A 91 22.94 8.77 -3.84
C ARG A 91 22.78 7.39 -3.22
N GLU A 92 22.42 7.38 -1.95
CA GLU A 92 22.03 6.17 -1.22
C GLU A 92 20.85 5.49 -1.90
N HIS A 93 20.99 4.19 -2.14
CA HIS A 93 19.97 3.35 -2.73
C HIS A 93 19.51 2.26 -1.76
N TYR A 94 18.26 1.85 -1.96
CA TYR A 94 17.61 0.73 -1.32
C TYR A 94 17.38 -0.37 -2.35
N PHE A 95 17.54 -1.62 -1.94
CA PHE A 95 17.11 -2.78 -2.69
C PHE A 95 15.85 -3.33 -2.03
N LEU A 96 14.82 -3.61 -2.83
CA LEU A 96 13.52 -4.08 -2.36
C LEU A 96 13.13 -5.37 -3.04
N TYR A 97 12.63 -6.31 -2.25
CA TYR A 97 11.85 -7.43 -2.73
C TYR A 97 10.38 -7.23 -2.35
N LEU A 98 9.51 -7.16 -3.36
CA LEU A 98 8.07 -7.25 -3.16
C LEU A 98 7.64 -8.71 -3.34
N TYR A 99 6.95 -9.23 -2.37
CA TYR A 99 6.43 -10.61 -2.36
C TYR A 99 4.97 -10.63 -1.90
N PRO A 100 4.15 -11.64 -2.33
CA PRO A 100 2.76 -11.73 -1.92
C PRO A 100 2.59 -11.79 -0.39
N SER A 101 1.65 -11.01 0.15
CA SER A 101 1.43 -10.88 1.59
C SER A 101 0.79 -12.11 2.25
N ASP A 102 0.21 -13.02 1.45
CA ASP A 102 -0.40 -14.28 1.89
C ASP A 102 0.62 -15.41 2.10
N ILE A 103 1.84 -15.20 1.66
CA ILE A 103 2.93 -16.15 1.84
C ILE A 103 3.69 -15.78 3.12
N ASP A 104 3.75 -16.68 4.09
CA ASP A 104 4.56 -16.49 5.31
C ASP A 104 6.06 -16.67 5.01
N LEU A 105 6.57 -15.82 4.14
CA LEU A 105 7.98 -15.75 3.77
C LEU A 105 8.79 -14.79 4.64
N LYS A 106 8.12 -14.12 5.58
CA LYS A 106 8.73 -13.10 6.44
C LYS A 106 10.01 -13.60 7.11
N THR A 107 9.99 -14.85 7.55
CA THR A 107 11.12 -15.45 8.25
C THR A 107 12.18 -16.00 7.27
N SER A 108 11.76 -16.58 6.15
CA SER A 108 12.68 -17.24 5.21
C SER A 108 13.48 -16.27 4.36
N VAL A 109 12.84 -15.23 3.80
CA VAL A 109 13.54 -14.24 2.95
C VAL A 109 14.49 -13.38 3.75
N SER A 110 14.03 -12.86 4.89
CA SER A 110 14.90 -12.06 5.75
C SER A 110 16.05 -12.86 6.29
N SER A 111 15.82 -14.09 6.77
CA SER A 111 16.89 -14.93 7.28
C SER A 111 17.92 -15.28 6.19
N LEU A 112 17.46 -15.58 4.98
CA LEU A 112 18.38 -15.86 3.87
C LEU A 112 19.23 -14.64 3.49
N ILE A 113 18.62 -13.44 3.49
CA ILE A 113 19.36 -12.19 3.24
C ILE A 113 20.32 -11.89 4.39
N ASP A 114 19.88 -12.05 5.64
CA ASP A 114 20.70 -11.81 6.82
C ASP A 114 21.90 -12.78 6.88
N ASP A 115 21.67 -14.06 6.58
CA ASP A 115 22.74 -15.07 6.49
C ASP A 115 23.75 -14.70 5.39
N TYR A 116 23.27 -14.30 4.22
CA TYR A 116 24.13 -13.86 3.12
C TYR A 116 24.95 -12.62 3.50
N LEU A 117 24.34 -11.60 4.11
CA LEU A 117 25.01 -10.38 4.55
C LEU A 117 26.04 -10.65 5.67
N SER A 118 25.76 -11.59 6.55
CA SER A 118 26.68 -12.00 7.62
C SER A 118 27.96 -12.62 7.06
N ILE A 119 27.82 -13.44 6.01
CA ILE A 119 28.99 -14.06 5.30
C ILE A 119 29.83 -12.97 4.63
N GLN A 120 29.19 -11.94 4.05
CA GLN A 120 29.88 -10.85 3.36
C GLN A 120 30.49 -9.79 4.29
N ASN A 121 30.31 -9.91 5.61
CA ASN A 121 30.75 -8.91 6.59
C ASN A 121 30.25 -7.49 6.25
N SER A 122 28.99 -7.40 5.82
CA SER A 122 28.36 -6.19 5.28
C SER A 122 27.75 -5.33 6.38
N ASN A 123 27.84 -4.00 6.24
CA ASN A 123 27.13 -3.03 7.10
C ASN A 123 25.67 -2.80 6.63
N LEU A 124 25.18 -3.56 5.66
CA LEU A 124 23.82 -3.48 5.20
C LEU A 124 22.88 -4.08 6.24
N ILE A 125 21.69 -3.50 6.36
CA ILE A 125 20.64 -3.94 7.26
C ILE A 125 19.41 -4.36 6.46
N THR A 126 18.68 -5.34 6.97
CA THR A 126 17.41 -5.79 6.42
C THR A 126 16.25 -5.21 7.20
N GLY A 127 15.12 -5.02 6.51
CA GLY A 127 13.86 -4.63 7.10
C GLY A 127 12.70 -5.26 6.38
N ASN A 128 11.60 -5.49 7.10
CA ASN A 128 10.35 -5.99 6.53
C ASN A 128 9.21 -5.05 6.84
N MET A 129 8.35 -4.82 5.84
CA MET A 129 7.17 -3.99 6.01
C MET A 129 6.04 -4.43 5.09
N VAL A 130 4.81 -4.09 5.47
CA VAL A 130 3.65 -4.29 4.61
C VAL A 130 3.61 -3.16 3.59
N PHE A 131 3.55 -3.50 2.31
CA PHE A 131 3.35 -2.52 1.25
C PHE A 131 1.87 -2.18 1.12
N ASP A 132 1.05 -3.19 0.80
CA ASP A 132 -0.41 -3.05 0.70
C ASP A 132 -1.11 -4.37 1.09
N LYS A 133 -2.34 -4.60 0.60
CA LYS A 133 -3.08 -5.86 0.84
C LYS A 133 -2.51 -7.05 0.06
N THR A 134 -1.79 -6.78 -1.02
CA THR A 134 -1.29 -7.79 -1.98
C THR A 134 0.17 -8.11 -1.73
N TYR A 135 0.97 -7.09 -1.40
CA TYR A 135 2.42 -7.21 -1.29
C TYR A 135 2.97 -6.80 0.07
N SER A 136 4.01 -7.52 0.47
CA SER A 136 4.94 -7.15 1.54
C SER A 136 6.30 -6.83 0.91
N ILE A 137 7.12 -6.05 1.61
CA ILE A 137 8.46 -5.66 1.18
C ILE A 137 9.49 -6.22 2.15
N ALA A 138 10.51 -6.90 1.61
CA ALA A 138 11.79 -7.07 2.26
C ALA A 138 12.76 -6.04 1.66
N MET A 139 13.42 -5.26 2.50
CA MET A 139 14.30 -4.16 2.11
C MET A 139 15.73 -4.41 2.61
N VAL A 140 16.71 -4.08 1.78
CA VAL A 140 18.13 -4.04 2.15
C VAL A 140 18.66 -2.63 1.92
N THR A 141 19.36 -2.08 2.90
CA THR A 141 19.82 -0.68 2.91
C THR A 141 20.98 -0.50 3.91
N PRO A 142 21.79 0.54 3.83
CA PRO A 142 21.94 1.48 2.72
C PRO A 142 23.00 1.01 1.70
N PHE A 143 22.78 1.18 0.41
CA PHE A 143 23.82 1.09 -0.60
C PHE A 143 24.36 2.49 -0.91
N SER A 144 25.65 2.66 -1.01
CA SER A 144 26.28 3.97 -1.21
C SER A 144 25.90 4.64 -2.55
N ASN A 145 25.56 3.82 -3.57
CA ASN A 145 25.20 4.27 -4.90
C ASN A 145 24.45 3.18 -5.66
N LEU A 146 24.02 3.47 -6.89
CA LEU A 146 23.31 2.54 -7.76
C LEU A 146 24.13 1.30 -8.10
N GLU A 147 25.42 1.46 -8.42
CA GLU A 147 26.30 0.35 -8.82
C GLU A 147 26.41 -0.71 -7.71
N ALA A 148 26.56 -0.27 -6.46
CA ALA A 148 26.60 -1.16 -5.31
C ALA A 148 25.28 -1.94 -5.12
N ALA A 149 24.14 -1.29 -5.33
CA ALA A 149 22.84 -1.94 -5.25
C ALA A 149 22.60 -2.94 -6.41
N GLN A 150 23.01 -2.60 -7.63
CA GLN A 150 22.93 -3.49 -8.81
C GLN A 150 23.82 -4.71 -8.66
N LYS A 151 25.03 -4.52 -8.15
CA LYS A 151 25.95 -5.64 -7.85
C LYS A 151 25.31 -6.60 -6.84
N PHE A 152 24.77 -6.07 -5.75
CA PHE A 152 24.08 -6.88 -4.75
C PHE A 152 22.88 -7.63 -5.36
N ARG A 153 22.06 -6.96 -6.18
CA ARG A 153 20.94 -7.57 -6.90
C ARG A 153 21.40 -8.79 -7.70
N SER A 154 22.44 -8.63 -8.52
CA SER A 154 22.96 -9.71 -9.36
C SER A 154 23.46 -10.90 -8.54
N GLU A 155 24.14 -10.64 -7.43
CA GLU A 155 24.66 -11.68 -6.54
C GLU A 155 23.53 -12.44 -5.82
N ILE A 156 22.51 -11.73 -5.34
CA ILE A 156 21.37 -12.33 -4.64
C ILE A 156 20.48 -13.15 -5.57
N GLU A 157 20.23 -12.68 -6.79
CA GLU A 157 19.43 -13.40 -7.78
C GLU A 157 20.03 -14.76 -8.13
N VAL A 158 21.34 -14.87 -8.14
CA VAL A 158 22.04 -16.13 -8.41
C VAL A 158 22.03 -17.08 -7.22
N ASN A 159 22.17 -16.54 -6.00
CA ASN A 159 22.50 -17.35 -4.83
C ASN A 159 21.29 -17.70 -3.94
N LEU A 160 20.23 -16.91 -3.95
CA LEU A 160 19.15 -17.04 -2.95
C LEU A 160 17.81 -17.52 -3.50
N LEU A 161 17.57 -17.47 -4.81
CA LEU A 161 16.25 -17.74 -5.34
C LEU A 161 16.24 -19.02 -6.17
N THR A 162 15.51 -20.02 -5.71
CA THR A 162 15.18 -21.18 -6.52
C THR A 162 14.14 -20.81 -7.59
N SER A 163 14.20 -21.46 -8.75
CA SER A 163 13.48 -21.09 -9.96
C SER A 163 11.93 -21.04 -9.85
N ALA A 164 11.34 -21.77 -8.91
CA ALA A 164 9.88 -21.85 -8.78
C ALA A 164 9.23 -20.67 -8.07
N GLU A 165 10.00 -19.89 -7.29
CA GLU A 165 9.48 -18.76 -6.49
C GLU A 165 9.73 -17.41 -7.18
N LYS A 166 10.66 -17.36 -8.14
CA LYS A 166 11.08 -16.13 -8.82
C LYS A 166 9.97 -15.44 -9.63
N GLU A 167 9.02 -16.18 -10.16
CA GLU A 167 7.99 -15.62 -11.06
C GLU A 167 6.99 -14.69 -10.36
N LYS A 168 6.91 -14.74 -9.04
CA LYS A 168 5.94 -13.94 -8.26
C LYS A 168 6.57 -12.75 -7.52
N TRP A 169 7.87 -12.60 -7.60
CA TRP A 169 8.59 -11.61 -6.82
C TRP A 169 9.12 -10.49 -7.72
N ILE A 170 8.93 -9.28 -7.26
CA ILE A 170 9.39 -8.08 -7.96
C ILE A 170 10.58 -7.53 -7.19
N ASN A 171 11.72 -7.43 -7.84
CA ASN A 171 12.91 -6.80 -7.26
C ASN A 171 13.09 -5.39 -7.84
N LEU A 172 13.32 -4.42 -6.98
CA LEU A 172 13.45 -3.02 -7.32
C LEU A 172 14.68 -2.42 -6.64
N ILE A 173 15.30 -1.46 -7.31
CA ILE A 173 16.31 -0.59 -6.72
C ILE A 173 15.77 0.83 -6.79
N MET A 174 15.93 1.60 -5.72
CA MET A 174 15.48 2.99 -5.70
C MET A 174 16.28 3.84 -4.72
N THR A 175 16.33 5.14 -4.98
CA THR A 175 16.87 6.07 -3.98
C THR A 175 15.92 6.16 -2.78
N LYS A 176 16.43 6.65 -1.67
CA LYS A 176 15.61 6.91 -0.47
C LYS A 176 14.43 7.82 -0.79
N GLU A 177 14.65 8.89 -1.56
CA GLU A 177 13.61 9.85 -1.95
C GLU A 177 12.53 9.18 -2.81
N ASN A 178 12.93 8.31 -3.74
CA ASN A 178 11.99 7.54 -4.55
C ASN A 178 11.22 6.53 -3.69
N PHE A 179 11.86 5.92 -2.69
CA PHE A 179 11.20 5.03 -1.74
C PHE A 179 10.11 5.77 -0.95
N ASP A 180 10.38 6.95 -0.48
CA ASP A 180 9.40 7.76 0.26
C ASP A 180 8.15 8.05 -0.59
N ILE A 181 8.35 8.37 -1.88
CA ILE A 181 7.25 8.56 -2.84
C ILE A 181 6.51 7.24 -3.07
N PHE A 182 7.23 6.19 -3.43
CA PHE A 182 6.72 4.87 -3.74
C PHE A 182 5.89 4.27 -2.60
N TYR A 183 6.45 4.31 -1.39
CA TYR A 183 5.77 3.77 -0.21
C TYR A 183 4.53 4.59 0.18
N LYS A 184 4.55 5.90 -0.02
CA LYS A 184 3.42 6.79 0.25
C LYS A 184 2.30 6.65 -0.77
N THR A 185 2.65 6.54 -2.05
CA THR A 185 1.66 6.47 -3.13
C THR A 185 1.10 5.07 -3.36
N LYS A 186 1.88 4.03 -3.02
CA LYS A 186 1.58 2.62 -3.32
C LYS A 186 1.41 2.33 -4.82
N ASP A 187 1.95 3.19 -5.67
CA ASP A 187 1.82 3.12 -7.13
C ASP A 187 2.98 2.30 -7.73
N LEU A 188 2.79 0.98 -7.72
CA LEU A 188 3.77 0.03 -8.24
C LEU A 188 3.97 0.20 -9.76
N ASP A 189 2.90 0.37 -10.52
CA ASP A 189 2.95 0.43 -11.99
C ASP A 189 3.73 1.65 -12.48
N SER A 190 3.50 2.80 -11.86
CA SER A 190 4.27 4.01 -12.18
C SER A 190 5.76 3.84 -11.85
N TYR A 191 6.08 3.16 -10.73
CA TYR A 191 7.48 2.92 -10.41
C TYR A 191 8.13 1.90 -11.34
N LEU A 192 7.45 0.83 -11.71
CA LEU A 192 7.95 -0.15 -12.69
C LEU A 192 8.27 0.52 -14.03
N THR A 193 7.37 1.37 -14.52
CA THR A 193 7.60 2.15 -15.76
C THR A 193 8.84 3.04 -15.67
N PHE A 194 9.05 3.66 -14.51
CA PHE A 194 10.25 4.47 -14.26
C PHE A 194 11.50 3.59 -14.15
N PHE A 195 11.40 2.47 -13.43
CA PHE A 195 12.50 1.53 -13.21
C PHE A 195 13.02 0.95 -14.52
N ASP A 196 12.14 0.42 -15.37
CA ASP A 196 12.49 -0.15 -16.69
C ASP A 196 13.18 0.85 -17.61
N LYS A 197 12.92 2.15 -17.41
CA LYS A 197 13.52 3.21 -18.23
C LYS A 197 14.89 3.65 -17.76
N TYR A 198 15.17 3.57 -16.46
CA TYR A 198 16.31 4.26 -15.87
C TYR A 198 17.27 3.35 -15.06
N TYR A 199 16.89 2.12 -14.78
CA TYR A 199 17.66 1.14 -14.02
C TYR A 199 17.95 -0.14 -14.82
#